data_8eae1cc82c0ba09316f7af5cff408f39
#
_entry.id   8eae1cc82c0ba09316f7af5cff408f39
#
_cell.length_a   1.000
_cell.length_b   1.000
_cell.length_c   1.000
_cell.angle_alpha   90.00
_cell.angle_beta   90.00
_cell.angle_gamma   90.00
#
_symmetry.space_group_name_H-M   'P 1'
#
loop_
_entity.id
_entity.type
_entity.pdbx_description
1 polymer ?
#
loop_
_entity_poly.entity_id
_entity_poly.type
_entity_poly.pdbx_seq_one_letter_code
_entity_poly.pdbx_strand_id
1 'polypeptide(L)'
;MKTMTSAFVRCAAFGALAVLSVSVAPISVASAADISGAGATFPYPIYAKWADAYKKETGTGLNYQSIGSGGGIKQIKAKTVTFGASDMPLKPEELEQAGLIQFPMIMGGVVPVVNLKGIKAGEVKLSGTVLANIYMGEITKWNDAQIKALNPNVNLPNTAIAPVYRSDGSGTNFLFTDYLSKTSPKFKTQIGANTSVQWPAGIGAKGNEGVANMVKQTDGSIGYVEYAYAKQNNITHLDLQNKDGKTVSPKIEAFQAAAANADWANAKGYYVLLTDEPGAESWPITGASFILMYKTPQDVASSAEALKFFDWAYKNGSKMATELDYVPMPDAVVSLVQKTWSQTIQADGKPVWTASAK
;
A
#
# COMPACT_ATOMS: atom_id res chain seq x y z
N MET A 1 60.88 -16.96 78.96
CA MET A 1 60.79 -15.75 79.80
C MET A 1 59.47 -15.10 79.49
N LYS A 2 58.47 -15.26 80.36
CA LYS A 2 57.88 -14.22 81.23
C LYS A 2 57.36 -13.04 80.33
N THR A 3 56.13 -12.62 80.33
CA THR A 3 55.08 -12.41 81.39
C THR A 3 53.79 -11.97 80.73
N MET A 4 52.61 -12.52 81.09
CA MET A 4 51.53 -11.92 81.93
C MET A 4 51.11 -10.50 81.52
N THR A 5 49.92 -10.20 81.27
CA THR A 5 48.60 -10.01 81.92
C THR A 5 47.86 -8.93 81.06
N SER A 6 46.60 -8.78 80.92
CA SER A 6 45.45 -8.79 81.85
C SER A 6 44.15 -8.53 81.02
N ALA A 7 43.07 -9.03 81.58
CA ALA A 7 41.71 -8.89 81.09
C ALA A 7 41.14 -7.51 81.31
N PHE A 8 40.29 -7.04 80.33
CA PHE A 8 39.21 -6.07 80.62
C PHE A 8 37.95 -6.47 79.87
N VAL A 9 36.94 -6.84 80.63
CA VAL A 9 35.56 -7.04 80.20
C VAL A 9 34.93 -5.64 79.92
N ARG A 10 34.34 -5.43 78.77
CA ARG A 10 33.35 -4.37 78.55
C ARG A 10 32.19 -4.92 77.75
N CYS A 11 31.03 -5.00 78.42
CA CYS A 11 29.73 -5.18 77.82
C CYS A 11 29.42 -4.02 76.90
N ALA A 12 29.06 -4.32 75.61
CA ALA A 12 28.41 -3.37 74.72
C ALA A 12 27.18 -4.03 74.13
N ALA A 13 26.05 -3.38 74.35
CA ALA A 13 24.73 -3.79 73.92
C ALA A 13 24.61 -3.74 72.34
N PHE A 14 24.18 -4.86 71.77
CA PHE A 14 23.85 -4.92 70.36
C PHE A 14 22.43 -4.41 70.18
N GLY A 15 22.29 -3.17 69.60
CA GLY A 15 21.08 -2.67 69.02
C GLY A 15 20.90 -3.25 67.58
N ALA A 16 19.93 -4.12 67.38
CA ALA A 16 19.60 -4.66 66.09
C ALA A 16 18.82 -3.58 65.25
N LEU A 17 19.49 -2.94 64.30
CA LEU A 17 18.81 -2.14 63.24
C LEU A 17 18.31 -3.13 62.19
N ALA A 18 16.99 -3.35 62.14
CA ALA A 18 16.35 -4.05 61.06
C ALA A 18 16.27 -3.10 59.82
N VAL A 19 17.16 -3.29 58.85
CA VAL A 19 17.09 -2.63 57.53
C VAL A 19 16.04 -3.36 56.73
N LEU A 20 14.83 -2.74 56.57
CA LEU A 20 13.84 -3.15 55.56
C LEU A 20 14.41 -2.83 54.17
N SER A 21 14.95 -3.86 53.51
CA SER A 21 15.27 -3.79 52.09
C SER A 21 13.97 -3.87 51.28
N VAL A 22 13.47 -2.71 50.81
CA VAL A 22 12.40 -2.64 49.82
C VAL A 22 13.01 -3.13 48.49
N SER A 23 12.73 -4.37 48.12
CA SER A 23 13.04 -4.89 46.81
C SER A 23 12.14 -4.20 45.78
N VAL A 24 12.64 -3.17 45.10
CA VAL A 24 12.00 -2.61 43.89
C VAL A 24 12.23 -3.64 42.80
N ALA A 25 11.22 -4.47 42.55
CA ALA A 25 11.23 -5.32 41.38
C ALA A 25 11.32 -4.43 40.12
N PRO A 26 12.23 -4.70 39.17
CA PRO A 26 12.26 -3.97 37.93
C PRO A 26 10.92 -4.22 37.22
N ILE A 27 10.16 -3.16 36.97
CA ILE A 27 9.01 -3.21 36.07
C ILE A 27 9.65 -3.44 34.70
N SER A 28 9.64 -4.69 34.22
CA SER A 28 9.92 -4.99 32.81
C SER A 28 8.84 -4.33 31.99
N VAL A 29 9.13 -3.16 31.45
CA VAL A 29 8.34 -2.61 30.36
C VAL A 29 8.49 -3.60 29.23
N ALA A 30 7.47 -4.44 29.01
CA ALA A 30 7.42 -5.30 27.86
C ALA A 30 7.51 -4.37 26.64
N SER A 31 8.64 -4.40 25.94
CA SER A 31 8.76 -3.71 24.65
C SER A 31 7.67 -4.28 23.77
N ALA A 32 6.77 -3.42 23.30
CA ALA A 32 5.78 -3.84 22.31
C ALA A 32 6.54 -4.46 21.12
N ALA A 33 6.08 -5.64 20.67
CA ALA A 33 6.72 -6.30 19.54
C ALA A 33 6.62 -5.39 18.31
N ASP A 34 7.75 -5.08 17.68
CA ASP A 34 7.75 -4.30 16.44
C ASP A 34 7.00 -5.05 15.35
N ILE A 35 6.08 -4.34 14.70
CA ILE A 35 5.28 -4.91 13.61
C ILE A 35 6.14 -4.96 12.35
N SER A 36 6.24 -6.13 11.71
CA SER A 36 6.94 -6.29 10.43
C SER A 36 5.96 -6.48 9.28
N GLY A 37 6.13 -5.72 8.22
CA GLY A 37 5.33 -5.83 7.01
C GLY A 37 6.15 -5.65 5.75
N ALA A 38 5.66 -6.18 4.63
CA ALA A 38 6.32 -6.01 3.34
C ALA A 38 5.32 -6.05 2.20
N GLY A 39 5.61 -5.32 1.12
CA GLY A 39 4.78 -5.44 -0.08
C GLY A 39 4.66 -4.18 -0.90
N ALA A 40 3.43 -3.90 -1.30
CA ALA A 40 3.07 -2.85 -2.25
C ALA A 40 3.72 -1.50 -1.97
N THR A 41 4.23 -0.86 -3.02
CA THR A 41 4.74 0.52 -2.94
C THR A 41 3.63 1.54 -3.07
N PHE A 42 2.49 1.16 -3.62
CA PHE A 42 1.30 2.01 -3.78
C PHE A 42 0.88 2.68 -2.47
N PRO A 43 0.66 1.97 -1.33
CA PRO A 43 0.23 2.60 -0.09
C PRO A 43 1.39 3.14 0.77
N TYR A 44 2.64 2.99 0.35
CA TYR A 44 3.79 3.30 1.20
C TYR A 44 3.79 4.74 1.76
N PRO A 45 3.47 5.80 0.99
CA PRO A 45 3.41 7.15 1.52
C PRO A 45 2.48 7.30 2.73
N ILE A 46 1.30 6.69 2.67
CA ILE A 46 0.34 6.76 3.78
C ILE A 46 0.70 5.81 4.92
N TYR A 47 1.22 4.60 4.61
CA TYR A 47 1.67 3.68 5.66
C TYR A 47 2.82 4.25 6.48
N ALA A 48 3.77 4.94 5.86
CA ALA A 48 4.85 5.64 6.55
C ALA A 48 4.32 6.75 7.47
N LYS A 49 3.35 7.54 6.98
CA LYS A 49 2.72 8.61 7.77
C LYS A 49 1.94 8.05 8.97
N TRP A 50 1.18 6.97 8.77
CA TRP A 50 0.46 6.29 9.86
C TRP A 50 1.40 5.65 10.86
N ALA A 51 2.48 5.00 10.39
CA ALA A 51 3.48 4.39 11.26
C ALA A 51 4.17 5.40 12.18
N ASP A 52 4.53 6.57 11.65
CA ASP A 52 5.13 7.66 12.44
C ASP A 52 4.15 8.20 13.50
N ALA A 53 2.89 8.43 13.11
CA ALA A 53 1.86 8.91 14.04
C ALA A 53 1.54 7.87 15.13
N TYR A 54 1.37 6.58 14.74
CA TYR A 54 1.10 5.50 15.67
C TYR A 54 2.22 5.29 16.67
N LYS A 55 3.48 5.34 16.19
CA LYS A 55 4.65 5.23 17.07
C LYS A 55 4.74 6.37 18.08
N LYS A 56 4.41 7.59 17.68
CA LYS A 56 4.37 8.75 18.62
C LYS A 56 3.32 8.59 19.70
N GLU A 57 2.18 7.98 19.38
CA GLU A 57 1.07 7.79 20.30
C GLU A 57 1.24 6.57 21.20
N THR A 58 1.71 5.45 20.67
CA THR A 58 1.70 4.15 21.34
C THR A 58 3.08 3.64 21.73
N GLY A 59 4.14 4.17 21.14
CA GLY A 59 5.51 3.64 21.27
C GLY A 59 5.82 2.44 20.37
N THR A 60 4.80 1.82 19.73
CA THR A 60 4.97 0.65 18.86
C THR A 60 5.43 1.07 17.47
N GLY A 61 6.51 0.47 16.97
CA GLY A 61 7.06 0.71 15.64
C GLY A 61 6.48 -0.22 14.58
N LEU A 62 6.40 0.29 13.35
CA LEU A 62 6.12 -0.49 12.16
C LEU A 62 7.36 -0.47 11.24
N ASN A 63 7.92 -1.64 10.96
CA ASN A 63 8.94 -1.83 9.94
C ASN A 63 8.29 -2.36 8.66
N TYR A 64 7.99 -1.46 7.73
CA TYR A 64 7.38 -1.80 6.45
C TYR A 64 8.39 -1.72 5.31
N GLN A 65 8.57 -2.84 4.59
CA GLN A 65 9.45 -2.92 3.43
C GLN A 65 8.65 -2.71 2.14
N SER A 66 8.84 -1.55 1.50
CA SER A 66 8.23 -1.19 0.21
C SER A 66 8.97 -1.89 -0.94
N ILE A 67 8.59 -3.14 -1.26
CA ILE A 67 9.28 -4.02 -2.21
C ILE A 67 8.42 -4.54 -3.35
N GLY A 68 7.20 -4.01 -3.48
CA GLY A 68 6.20 -4.41 -4.46
C GLY A 68 5.30 -5.56 -3.97
N SER A 69 4.08 -5.61 -4.52
CA SER A 69 3.04 -6.59 -4.14
C SER A 69 3.52 -8.03 -4.25
N GLY A 70 4.23 -8.38 -5.33
CA GLY A 70 4.79 -9.72 -5.52
C GLY A 70 5.80 -10.10 -4.43
N GLY A 71 6.60 -9.13 -3.96
CA GLY A 71 7.51 -9.29 -2.81
C GLY A 71 6.75 -9.54 -1.52
N GLY A 72 5.70 -8.76 -1.26
CA GLY A 72 4.83 -8.90 -0.09
C GLY A 72 4.13 -10.24 -0.03
N ILE A 73 3.53 -10.68 -1.14
CA ILE A 73 2.88 -11.99 -1.26
C ILE A 73 3.89 -13.12 -0.98
N LYS A 74 5.11 -13.02 -1.52
CA LYS A 74 6.15 -14.03 -1.27
C LYS A 74 6.57 -14.06 0.19
N GLN A 75 6.79 -12.91 0.82
CA GLN A 75 7.24 -12.85 2.21
C GLN A 75 6.17 -13.33 3.18
N ILE A 76 4.90 -12.95 3.00
CA ILE A 76 3.84 -13.47 3.88
C ILE A 76 3.67 -14.99 3.71
N LYS A 77 3.69 -15.53 2.50
CA LYS A 77 3.64 -16.97 2.27
C LYS A 77 4.85 -17.71 2.85
N ALA A 78 6.02 -17.07 2.89
CA ALA A 78 7.23 -17.60 3.53
C ALA A 78 7.27 -17.39 5.06
N LYS A 79 6.27 -16.73 5.64
CA LYS A 79 6.16 -16.44 7.08
C LYS A 79 7.32 -15.59 7.63
N THR A 80 7.91 -14.72 6.82
CA THR A 80 9.03 -13.85 7.20
C THR A 80 8.59 -12.47 7.67
N VAL A 81 7.30 -12.16 7.57
CA VAL A 81 6.67 -10.90 8.03
C VAL A 81 5.34 -11.18 8.70
N THR A 82 4.91 -10.27 9.56
CA THR A 82 3.61 -10.34 10.26
C THR A 82 2.45 -10.14 9.28
N PHE A 83 2.63 -9.25 8.30
CA PHE A 83 1.63 -9.02 7.25
C PHE A 83 2.29 -8.76 5.88
N GLY A 84 1.59 -9.14 4.82
CA GLY A 84 1.91 -8.73 3.46
C GLY A 84 0.98 -7.61 3.00
N ALA A 85 1.41 -6.82 2.01
CA ALA A 85 0.54 -5.85 1.34
C ALA A 85 0.58 -6.01 -0.18
N SER A 86 -0.60 -5.93 -0.81
CA SER A 86 -0.75 -6.12 -2.26
C SER A 86 -1.89 -5.29 -2.82
N ASP A 87 -1.66 -4.63 -3.98
CA ASP A 87 -2.73 -3.94 -4.72
C ASP A 87 -3.37 -4.89 -5.76
N MET A 88 -2.84 -6.09 -5.93
CA MET A 88 -3.51 -7.18 -6.58
C MET A 88 -4.14 -8.06 -5.50
N PRO A 89 -5.48 -8.12 -5.38
CA PRO A 89 -6.11 -9.03 -4.44
C PRO A 89 -5.83 -10.48 -4.85
N LEU A 90 -5.59 -11.35 -3.86
CA LEU A 90 -5.55 -12.78 -4.09
C LEU A 90 -6.97 -13.33 -4.26
N LYS A 91 -7.11 -14.32 -5.13
CA LYS A 91 -8.39 -15.02 -5.28
C LYS A 91 -8.76 -15.79 -4.01
N PRO A 92 -10.05 -16.00 -3.73
CA PRO A 92 -10.49 -16.74 -2.54
C PRO A 92 -9.84 -18.12 -2.39
N GLU A 93 -9.63 -18.82 -3.51
CA GLU A 93 -9.00 -20.15 -3.54
C GLU A 93 -7.50 -20.08 -3.16
N GLU A 94 -6.82 -19.01 -3.59
CA GLU A 94 -5.40 -18.78 -3.25
C GLU A 94 -5.23 -18.43 -1.77
N LEU A 95 -6.15 -17.64 -1.23
CA LEU A 95 -6.19 -17.32 0.21
C LEU A 95 -6.40 -18.58 1.05
N GLU A 96 -7.36 -19.41 0.66
CA GLU A 96 -7.66 -20.66 1.36
C GLU A 96 -6.48 -21.62 1.36
N GLN A 97 -5.88 -21.85 0.19
CA GLN A 97 -4.68 -22.72 0.05
C GLN A 97 -3.50 -22.22 0.89
N ALA A 98 -3.33 -20.91 1.03
CA ALA A 98 -2.25 -20.31 1.80
C ALA A 98 -2.57 -20.15 3.29
N GLY A 99 -3.81 -20.42 3.72
CA GLY A 99 -4.27 -20.17 5.10
C GLY A 99 -4.30 -18.68 5.45
N LEU A 100 -4.51 -17.82 4.44
CA LEU A 100 -4.51 -16.38 4.56
C LEU A 100 -5.93 -15.81 4.53
N ILE A 101 -6.09 -14.63 5.12
CA ILE A 101 -7.15 -13.68 4.78
C ILE A 101 -6.51 -12.46 4.12
N GLN A 102 -7.33 -11.70 3.41
CA GLN A 102 -7.02 -10.34 3.01
C GLN A 102 -8.15 -9.40 3.37
N PHE A 103 -7.83 -8.11 3.49
CA PHE A 103 -8.80 -7.06 3.70
C PHE A 103 -8.29 -5.75 3.08
N PRO A 104 -9.20 -4.90 2.52
CA PRO A 104 -8.81 -3.62 1.91
C PRO A 104 -8.44 -2.62 3.01
N MET A 105 -7.35 -1.87 2.81
CA MET A 105 -6.88 -0.91 3.81
C MET A 105 -7.04 0.54 3.35
N ILE A 106 -6.83 0.82 2.08
CA ILE A 106 -6.84 2.15 1.48
C ILE A 106 -7.09 2.04 -0.02
N MET A 107 -7.68 3.06 -0.63
CA MET A 107 -7.86 3.13 -2.08
C MET A 107 -7.14 4.36 -2.65
N GLY A 108 -6.87 4.37 -3.94
CA GLY A 108 -6.22 5.47 -4.64
C GLY A 108 -6.20 5.28 -6.14
N GLY A 109 -5.57 6.19 -6.87
CA GLY A 109 -5.49 6.15 -8.33
C GLY A 109 -4.09 5.86 -8.85
N VAL A 110 -3.99 5.01 -9.85
CA VAL A 110 -2.80 4.90 -10.71
C VAL A 110 -2.92 5.92 -11.83
N VAL A 111 -1.91 6.74 -12.02
CA VAL A 111 -1.95 7.84 -12.97
C VAL A 111 -0.81 7.73 -13.98
N PRO A 112 -1.10 7.92 -15.29
CA PRO A 112 -0.04 8.11 -16.26
C PRO A 112 0.69 9.43 -16.00
N VAL A 113 2.01 9.38 -15.97
CA VAL A 113 2.88 10.54 -15.76
C VAL A 113 3.88 10.69 -16.90
N VAL A 114 4.24 11.92 -17.23
CA VAL A 114 5.09 12.20 -18.38
C VAL A 114 6.19 13.21 -18.06
N ASN A 115 7.27 13.14 -18.82
CA ASN A 115 8.27 14.19 -18.92
C ASN A 115 8.24 14.74 -20.35
N LEU A 116 7.37 15.71 -20.57
CA LEU A 116 7.16 16.29 -21.89
C LEU A 116 7.23 17.82 -21.81
N LYS A 117 8.29 18.39 -22.38
CA LYS A 117 8.58 19.82 -22.28
C LYS A 117 7.42 20.66 -22.85
N GLY A 118 6.97 21.63 -22.09
CA GLY A 118 5.90 22.56 -22.48
C GLY A 118 4.48 22.04 -22.22
N ILE A 119 4.31 20.80 -21.74
CA ILE A 119 3.02 20.22 -21.39
C ILE A 119 2.78 20.35 -19.88
N LYS A 120 1.58 20.80 -19.53
CA LYS A 120 1.14 20.94 -18.13
C LYS A 120 0.29 19.73 -17.71
N ALA A 121 0.14 19.56 -16.40
CA ALA A 121 -0.72 18.52 -15.83
C ALA A 121 -2.17 18.68 -16.32
N GLY A 122 -2.79 17.56 -16.79
CA GLY A 122 -4.14 17.53 -17.34
C GLY A 122 -4.30 18.11 -18.74
N GLU A 123 -3.26 18.65 -19.36
CA GLU A 123 -3.35 19.26 -20.70
C GLU A 123 -3.49 18.22 -21.82
N VAL A 124 -2.83 17.08 -21.68
CA VAL A 124 -2.92 15.95 -22.61
C VAL A 124 -3.82 14.86 -22.03
N LYS A 125 -4.74 14.37 -22.86
CA LYS A 125 -5.66 13.29 -22.53
C LYS A 125 -5.44 12.08 -23.44
N LEU A 126 -5.56 10.89 -22.88
CA LEU A 126 -5.48 9.64 -23.60
C LEU A 126 -6.71 8.78 -23.35
N SER A 127 -7.07 7.93 -24.32
CA SER A 127 -7.98 6.82 -24.10
C SER A 127 -7.20 5.57 -23.65
N GLY A 128 -7.88 4.61 -23.05
CA GLY A 128 -7.26 3.34 -22.67
C GLY A 128 -6.66 2.60 -23.86
N THR A 129 -7.33 2.63 -25.02
CA THR A 129 -6.82 2.00 -26.25
C THR A 129 -5.53 2.67 -26.74
N VAL A 130 -5.48 4.02 -26.74
CA VAL A 130 -4.27 4.76 -27.16
C VAL A 130 -3.13 4.50 -26.19
N LEU A 131 -3.40 4.47 -24.89
CA LEU A 131 -2.41 4.14 -23.87
C LEU A 131 -1.88 2.70 -24.02
N ALA A 132 -2.76 1.74 -24.34
CA ALA A 132 -2.36 0.38 -24.65
C ALA A 132 -1.44 0.31 -25.88
N ASN A 133 -1.78 1.04 -26.96
CA ASN A 133 -0.98 1.07 -28.18
C ASN A 133 0.41 1.68 -27.94
N ILE A 134 0.54 2.67 -27.03
CA ILE A 134 1.82 3.22 -26.63
C ILE A 134 2.67 2.11 -25.94
N TYR A 135 2.11 1.40 -24.97
CA TYR A 135 2.83 0.36 -24.25
C TYR A 135 3.07 -0.94 -25.04
N MET A 136 2.31 -1.15 -26.12
CA MET A 136 2.59 -2.19 -27.11
C MET A 136 3.65 -1.78 -28.15
N GLY A 137 4.12 -0.53 -28.13
CA GLY A 137 5.10 -0.01 -29.08
C GLY A 137 4.55 0.30 -30.47
N GLU A 138 3.22 0.38 -30.61
CA GLU A 138 2.54 0.73 -31.88
C GLU A 138 2.47 2.23 -32.10
N ILE A 139 2.38 3.02 -31.03
CA ILE A 139 2.51 4.47 -31.02
C ILE A 139 3.85 4.81 -30.39
N THR A 140 4.74 5.39 -31.19
CA THR A 140 6.12 5.65 -30.80
C THR A 140 6.50 7.13 -30.74
N LYS A 141 5.59 8.02 -31.07
CA LYS A 141 5.79 9.49 -31.05
C LYS A 141 4.61 10.21 -30.44
N TRP A 142 4.89 11.29 -29.71
CA TRP A 142 3.85 12.10 -29.08
C TRP A 142 2.92 12.79 -30.07
N ASN A 143 3.40 13.15 -31.26
CA ASN A 143 2.59 13.75 -32.31
C ASN A 143 1.87 12.74 -33.23
N ASP A 144 1.72 11.48 -32.80
CA ASP A 144 0.95 10.46 -33.53
C ASP A 144 -0.50 10.92 -33.77
N ALA A 145 -1.07 10.49 -34.90
CA ALA A 145 -2.41 10.88 -35.30
C ALA A 145 -3.50 10.50 -34.29
N GLN A 146 -3.35 9.34 -33.61
CA GLN A 146 -4.31 8.88 -32.59
C GLN A 146 -4.26 9.76 -31.33
N ILE A 147 -3.06 10.23 -30.92
CA ILE A 147 -2.92 11.15 -29.79
C ILE A 147 -3.46 12.52 -30.17
N LYS A 148 -3.11 13.03 -31.37
CA LYS A 148 -3.60 14.32 -31.87
C LYS A 148 -5.12 14.40 -31.99
N ALA A 149 -5.76 13.31 -32.41
CA ALA A 149 -7.23 13.26 -32.55
C ALA A 149 -7.93 13.49 -31.18
N LEU A 150 -7.33 13.04 -30.09
CA LEU A 150 -7.84 13.28 -28.73
C LEU A 150 -7.47 14.68 -28.21
N ASN A 151 -6.46 15.34 -28.81
CA ASN A 151 -5.85 16.59 -28.33
C ASN A 151 -5.69 17.62 -29.43
N PRO A 152 -6.79 18.03 -30.15
CA PRO A 152 -6.69 18.85 -31.34
C PRO A 152 -6.12 20.25 -31.10
N ASN A 153 -6.20 20.76 -29.88
CA ASN A 153 -5.73 22.09 -29.48
C ASN A 153 -4.37 22.09 -28.77
N VAL A 154 -3.72 20.91 -28.61
CA VAL A 154 -2.43 20.78 -27.93
C VAL A 154 -1.32 20.67 -28.99
N ASN A 155 -0.28 21.48 -28.83
CA ASN A 155 0.90 21.40 -29.70
C ASN A 155 1.81 20.28 -29.26
N LEU A 156 1.51 19.05 -29.67
CA LEU A 156 2.27 17.86 -29.35
C LEU A 156 3.61 17.81 -30.10
N PRO A 157 4.76 17.64 -29.43
CA PRO A 157 6.06 17.62 -30.05
C PRO A 157 6.30 16.34 -30.86
N ASN A 158 7.14 16.44 -31.90
CA ASN A 158 7.64 15.27 -32.63
C ASN A 158 8.78 14.58 -31.86
N THR A 159 8.48 14.18 -30.62
CA THR A 159 9.41 13.51 -29.72
C THR A 159 9.06 12.02 -29.63
N ALA A 160 10.07 11.17 -29.59
CA ALA A 160 9.86 9.73 -29.36
C ALA A 160 9.28 9.49 -27.96
N ILE A 161 8.36 8.54 -27.86
CA ILE A 161 7.82 8.10 -26.57
C ILE A 161 8.75 7.04 -25.97
N ALA A 162 9.16 7.23 -24.71
CA ALA A 162 9.91 6.27 -23.95
C ALA A 162 9.03 5.70 -22.82
N PRO A 163 8.38 4.53 -23.00
CA PRO A 163 7.57 3.93 -21.94
C PRO A 163 8.45 3.49 -20.77
N VAL A 164 8.02 3.82 -19.55
CA VAL A 164 8.64 3.38 -18.30
C VAL A 164 7.68 2.45 -17.60
N TYR A 165 8.13 1.25 -17.24
CA TYR A 165 7.33 0.21 -16.65
C TYR A 165 7.94 -0.36 -15.36
N ARG A 166 7.15 -1.10 -14.58
CA ARG A 166 7.61 -1.74 -13.35
C ARG A 166 8.40 -3.01 -13.65
N SER A 167 9.63 -3.06 -13.16
CA SER A 167 10.54 -4.21 -13.29
C SER A 167 10.41 -5.22 -12.14
N ASP A 168 9.67 -4.89 -11.09
CA ASP A 168 9.36 -5.73 -9.93
C ASP A 168 7.93 -6.29 -10.01
N GLY A 169 7.60 -7.26 -9.16
CA GLY A 169 6.22 -7.73 -9.00
C GLY A 169 5.34 -6.67 -8.33
N SER A 170 4.54 -5.97 -9.11
CA SER A 170 3.87 -4.73 -8.73
C SER A 170 2.35 -4.80 -8.83
N GLY A 171 1.65 -4.44 -7.74
CA GLY A 171 0.21 -4.25 -7.78
C GLY A 171 -0.20 -3.04 -8.61
N THR A 172 0.58 -1.95 -8.60
CA THR A 172 0.37 -0.82 -9.51
C THR A 172 0.44 -1.26 -10.98
N ASN A 173 1.39 -2.14 -11.33
CA ASN A 173 1.45 -2.75 -12.66
C ASN A 173 0.20 -3.61 -12.94
N PHE A 174 -0.27 -4.37 -11.96
CA PHE A 174 -1.48 -5.17 -12.13
C PHE A 174 -2.69 -4.28 -12.44
N LEU A 175 -2.94 -3.24 -11.65
CA LEU A 175 -4.06 -2.31 -11.88
C LEU A 175 -3.97 -1.64 -13.26
N PHE A 176 -2.78 -1.20 -13.65
CA PHE A 176 -2.53 -0.60 -14.94
C PHE A 176 -2.79 -1.57 -16.09
N THR A 177 -2.24 -2.79 -16.02
CA THR A 177 -2.41 -3.80 -17.08
C THR A 177 -3.81 -4.41 -17.11
N ASP A 178 -4.52 -4.46 -15.98
CA ASP A 178 -5.93 -4.85 -15.92
C ASP A 178 -6.81 -3.83 -16.65
N TYR A 179 -6.60 -2.53 -16.41
CA TYR A 179 -7.28 -1.48 -17.15
C TYR A 179 -6.99 -1.55 -18.65
N LEU A 180 -5.71 -1.67 -19.05
CA LEU A 180 -5.36 -1.81 -20.48
C LEU A 180 -5.97 -3.05 -21.12
N SER A 181 -6.08 -4.14 -20.37
CA SER A 181 -6.72 -5.38 -20.84
C SER A 181 -8.24 -5.23 -20.99
N LYS A 182 -8.90 -4.41 -20.17
CA LYS A 182 -10.33 -4.10 -20.28
C LYS A 182 -10.64 -3.20 -21.48
N THR A 183 -9.74 -2.27 -21.81
CA THR A 183 -9.95 -1.26 -22.86
C THR A 183 -9.36 -1.65 -24.22
N SER A 184 -8.47 -2.66 -24.28
CA SER A 184 -7.84 -3.14 -25.52
C SER A 184 -7.84 -4.66 -25.58
N PRO A 185 -8.71 -5.29 -26.42
CA PRO A 185 -8.68 -6.75 -26.62
C PRO A 185 -7.32 -7.26 -27.13
N LYS A 186 -6.61 -6.45 -27.92
CA LYS A 186 -5.27 -6.78 -28.40
C LYS A 186 -4.26 -6.85 -27.25
N PHE A 187 -4.25 -5.85 -26.37
CA PHE A 187 -3.41 -5.85 -25.18
C PHE A 187 -3.71 -7.05 -24.29
N LYS A 188 -5.00 -7.34 -24.04
CA LYS A 188 -5.44 -8.49 -23.24
C LYS A 188 -4.88 -9.81 -23.79
N THR A 189 -4.87 -10.00 -25.11
CA THR A 189 -4.44 -11.24 -25.75
C THR A 189 -2.91 -11.37 -25.80
N GLN A 190 -2.21 -10.26 -26.05
CA GLN A 190 -0.76 -10.28 -26.27
C GLN A 190 0.06 -10.14 -24.99
N ILE A 191 -0.43 -9.35 -24.03
CA ILE A 191 0.31 -9.02 -22.80
C ILE A 191 -0.45 -9.50 -21.55
N GLY A 192 -1.76 -9.17 -21.47
CA GLY A 192 -2.61 -9.53 -20.33
C GLY A 192 -2.37 -8.69 -19.07
N ALA A 193 -2.98 -9.10 -17.96
CA ALA A 193 -2.95 -8.42 -16.68
C ALA A 193 -2.24 -9.27 -15.62
N ASN A 194 -1.18 -8.72 -15.01
CA ASN A 194 -0.46 -9.38 -13.91
C ASN A 194 0.41 -8.37 -13.13
N THR A 195 0.94 -8.79 -11.98
CA THR A 195 1.95 -8.03 -11.23
C THR A 195 3.26 -7.88 -11.98
N SER A 196 3.55 -8.77 -12.94
CA SER A 196 4.69 -8.71 -13.86
C SER A 196 4.25 -9.27 -15.22
N VAL A 197 4.51 -8.53 -16.27
CA VAL A 197 4.20 -8.90 -17.66
C VAL A 197 5.43 -8.74 -18.56
N GLN A 198 5.40 -9.32 -19.76
CA GLN A 198 6.47 -9.16 -20.74
C GLN A 198 6.19 -7.89 -21.57
N TRP A 199 6.86 -6.83 -21.24
CA TRP A 199 6.77 -5.58 -22.00
C TRP A 199 7.57 -5.67 -23.30
N PRO A 200 7.02 -5.30 -24.46
CA PRO A 200 7.72 -5.41 -25.72
C PRO A 200 8.85 -4.37 -25.87
N ALA A 201 8.75 -3.24 -25.21
CA ALA A 201 9.75 -2.16 -25.22
C ALA A 201 9.63 -1.29 -23.98
N GLY A 202 10.63 -0.42 -23.76
CA GLY A 202 10.63 0.56 -22.68
C GLY A 202 11.73 0.35 -21.65
N ILE A 203 11.66 1.08 -20.54
CA ILE A 203 12.66 1.12 -19.47
C ILE A 203 12.03 0.57 -18.20
N GLY A 204 12.63 -0.47 -17.63
CA GLY A 204 12.19 -1.04 -16.35
C GLY A 204 12.68 -0.24 -15.16
N ALA A 205 11.79 0.06 -14.20
CA ALA A 205 12.13 0.75 -12.96
C ALA A 205 11.45 0.06 -11.76
N LYS A 206 12.14 0.02 -10.61
CA LYS A 206 11.67 -0.68 -9.41
C LYS A 206 10.87 0.28 -8.52
N GLY A 207 9.68 -0.14 -8.12
CA GLY A 207 8.80 0.63 -7.23
C GLY A 207 8.14 1.83 -7.92
N ASN A 208 7.17 2.46 -7.27
CA ASN A 208 6.60 3.74 -7.71
C ASN A 208 7.68 4.84 -7.72
N GLU A 209 8.59 4.81 -6.75
CA GLU A 209 9.72 5.72 -6.61
C GLU A 209 10.65 5.65 -7.83
N GLY A 210 10.99 4.44 -8.24
CA GLY A 210 11.87 4.21 -9.38
C GLY A 210 11.24 4.67 -10.69
N VAL A 211 9.95 4.40 -10.91
CA VAL A 211 9.21 4.89 -12.09
C VAL A 211 9.16 6.42 -12.07
N ALA A 212 8.79 7.04 -10.95
CA ALA A 212 8.74 8.49 -10.81
C ALA A 212 10.09 9.14 -11.15
N ASN A 213 11.18 8.61 -10.61
CA ASN A 213 12.54 9.11 -10.87
C ASN A 213 12.96 8.91 -12.34
N MET A 214 12.68 7.76 -12.92
CA MET A 214 13.01 7.47 -14.31
C MET A 214 12.27 8.40 -15.28
N VAL A 215 10.98 8.65 -15.04
CA VAL A 215 10.19 9.59 -15.84
C VAL A 215 10.79 11.01 -15.75
N LYS A 216 11.11 11.48 -14.55
CA LYS A 216 11.73 12.82 -14.39
C LYS A 216 13.03 13.00 -15.15
N GLN A 217 13.81 11.92 -15.31
CA GLN A 217 15.13 11.96 -15.92
C GLN A 217 15.13 11.69 -17.42
N THR A 218 14.01 11.21 -17.99
CA THR A 218 13.94 10.76 -19.38
C THR A 218 12.99 11.64 -20.17
N ASP A 219 13.53 12.49 -21.04
CA ASP A 219 12.72 13.34 -21.93
C ASP A 219 11.83 12.49 -22.86
N GLY A 220 10.57 12.90 -23.04
CA GLY A 220 9.59 12.19 -23.85
C GLY A 220 9.02 10.92 -23.19
N SER A 221 9.39 10.61 -21.96
CA SER A 221 8.90 9.41 -21.28
C SER A 221 7.45 9.50 -20.84
N ILE A 222 6.84 8.32 -20.74
CA ILE A 222 5.55 8.08 -20.08
C ILE A 222 5.73 6.90 -19.09
N GLY A 223 5.29 7.08 -17.86
CA GLY A 223 5.21 6.04 -16.83
C GLY A 223 3.84 5.99 -16.19
N TYR A 224 3.68 5.15 -15.18
CA TYR A 224 2.48 5.08 -14.35
C TYR A 224 2.88 4.87 -12.89
N VAL A 225 2.30 5.66 -12.02
CA VAL A 225 2.55 5.63 -10.57
C VAL A 225 1.25 5.84 -9.79
N GLU A 226 1.25 5.51 -8.52
CA GLU A 226 0.19 5.95 -7.62
C GLU A 226 0.25 7.48 -7.48
N TYR A 227 -0.91 8.13 -7.34
CA TYR A 227 -1.07 9.58 -7.49
C TYR A 227 -0.27 10.42 -6.49
N ALA A 228 -0.10 9.96 -5.24
CA ALA A 228 0.73 10.67 -4.26
C ALA A 228 2.19 10.82 -4.74
N TYR A 229 2.72 9.83 -5.45
CA TYR A 229 4.07 9.91 -6.03
C TYR A 229 4.17 10.97 -7.13
N ALA A 230 3.14 11.10 -7.98
CA ALA A 230 3.10 12.15 -9.00
C ALA A 230 3.12 13.54 -8.35
N LYS A 231 2.29 13.76 -7.32
CA LYS A 231 2.22 15.03 -6.57
C LYS A 231 3.50 15.34 -5.81
N GLN A 232 4.01 14.41 -5.01
CA GLN A 232 5.21 14.60 -4.19
C GLN A 232 6.46 14.89 -5.02
N ASN A 233 6.51 14.33 -6.24
CA ASN A 233 7.62 14.52 -7.17
C ASN A 233 7.39 15.64 -8.18
N ASN A 234 6.25 16.34 -8.15
CA ASN A 234 5.85 17.38 -9.11
C ASN A 234 5.98 16.89 -10.57
N ILE A 235 5.49 15.68 -10.86
CA ILE A 235 5.51 15.12 -12.21
C ILE A 235 4.17 15.41 -12.91
N THR A 236 4.25 15.82 -14.18
CA THR A 236 3.08 16.06 -15.01
C THR A 236 2.30 14.77 -15.20
N HIS A 237 1.03 14.75 -14.78
CA HIS A 237 0.09 13.67 -15.06
C HIS A 237 -0.77 13.97 -16.28
N LEU A 238 -1.33 12.93 -16.88
CA LEU A 238 -2.28 13.01 -17.98
C LEU A 238 -3.71 12.79 -17.49
N ASP A 239 -4.67 13.33 -18.25
CA ASP A 239 -6.08 12.99 -18.11
C ASP A 239 -6.41 11.72 -18.89
N LEU A 240 -7.42 10.99 -18.46
CA LEU A 240 -7.88 9.78 -19.14
C LEU A 240 -9.35 9.87 -19.54
N GLN A 241 -9.67 9.28 -20.68
CA GLN A 241 -11.05 8.99 -21.03
C GLN A 241 -11.51 7.76 -20.25
N ASN A 242 -12.62 7.88 -19.51
CA ASN A 242 -13.18 6.79 -18.73
C ASN A 242 -14.17 5.93 -19.54
N LYS A 243 -14.76 4.92 -18.89
CA LYS A 243 -15.72 3.98 -19.50
C LYS A 243 -16.94 4.67 -20.13
N ASP A 244 -17.40 5.76 -19.55
CA ASP A 244 -18.53 6.56 -20.05
C ASP A 244 -18.14 7.55 -21.15
N GLY A 245 -16.88 7.47 -21.64
CA GLY A 245 -16.34 8.36 -22.68
C GLY A 245 -16.05 9.78 -22.20
N LYS A 246 -16.06 10.03 -20.89
CA LYS A 246 -15.75 11.35 -20.32
C LYS A 246 -14.25 11.47 -20.07
N THR A 247 -13.70 12.67 -20.26
CA THR A 247 -12.34 12.98 -19.86
C THR A 247 -12.34 13.32 -18.37
N VAL A 248 -11.53 12.62 -17.58
CA VAL A 248 -11.43 12.78 -16.13
C VAL A 248 -9.98 13.07 -15.77
N SER A 249 -9.78 14.03 -14.85
CA SER A 249 -8.47 14.30 -14.21
C SER A 249 -8.34 13.49 -12.94
N PRO A 250 -7.13 13.04 -12.58
CA PRO A 250 -6.90 12.32 -11.34
C PRO A 250 -7.04 13.28 -10.14
N LYS A 251 -7.99 12.95 -9.27
CA LYS A 251 -8.25 13.66 -8.01
C LYS A 251 -9.01 12.72 -7.07
N ILE A 252 -8.98 13.03 -5.77
CA ILE A 252 -9.60 12.18 -4.76
C ILE A 252 -11.09 11.92 -5.04
N GLU A 253 -11.84 12.91 -5.51
CA GLU A 253 -13.26 12.77 -5.82
C GLU A 253 -13.50 11.78 -6.99
N ALA A 254 -12.58 11.73 -7.95
CA ALA A 254 -12.69 10.81 -9.09
C ALA A 254 -12.35 9.37 -8.66
N PHE A 255 -11.44 9.20 -7.71
CA PHE A 255 -11.17 7.89 -7.09
C PHE A 255 -12.34 7.43 -6.22
N GLN A 256 -12.96 8.34 -5.47
CA GLN A 256 -14.18 8.07 -4.69
C GLN A 256 -15.35 7.68 -5.60
N ALA A 257 -15.53 8.36 -6.72
CA ALA A 257 -16.57 8.04 -7.70
C ALA A 257 -16.44 6.61 -8.24
N ALA A 258 -15.23 6.18 -8.60
CA ALA A 258 -14.98 4.81 -9.02
C ALA A 258 -15.21 3.81 -7.87
N ALA A 259 -14.77 4.13 -6.65
CA ALA A 259 -14.92 3.28 -5.48
C ALA A 259 -16.37 3.12 -5.01
N ALA A 260 -17.26 4.06 -5.34
CA ALA A 260 -18.67 4.01 -4.97
C ALA A 260 -19.42 2.80 -5.57
N ASN A 261 -18.90 2.21 -6.64
CA ASN A 261 -19.47 1.01 -7.29
C ASN A 261 -19.02 -0.31 -6.64
N ALA A 262 -18.17 -0.27 -5.62
CA ALA A 262 -17.58 -1.47 -5.02
C ALA A 262 -18.56 -2.21 -4.11
N ASP A 263 -18.88 -3.45 -4.42
CA ASP A 263 -19.68 -4.33 -3.58
C ASP A 263 -18.81 -5.18 -2.64
N TRP A 264 -18.26 -4.53 -1.62
CA TRP A 264 -17.39 -5.16 -0.63
C TRP A 264 -18.10 -6.22 0.21
N ALA A 265 -19.40 -6.07 0.44
CA ALA A 265 -20.17 -6.95 1.32
C ALA A 265 -20.35 -8.35 0.73
N ASN A 266 -20.51 -8.46 -0.59
CA ASN A 266 -20.74 -9.71 -1.30
C ASN A 266 -19.44 -10.29 -1.91
N ALA A 267 -18.33 -9.54 -1.89
CA ALA A 267 -17.07 -9.99 -2.46
C ALA A 267 -16.37 -11.00 -1.55
N LYS A 268 -16.34 -12.27 -1.93
CA LYS A 268 -15.60 -13.31 -1.21
C LYS A 268 -14.12 -12.94 -1.09
N GLY A 269 -13.59 -12.95 0.14
CA GLY A 269 -12.20 -12.57 0.40
C GLY A 269 -11.90 -11.12 0.01
N TYR A 270 -12.90 -10.24 -0.05
CA TYR A 270 -12.75 -8.85 -0.50
C TYR A 270 -12.15 -8.72 -1.90
N TYR A 271 -12.36 -9.69 -2.79
CA TYR A 271 -11.83 -9.64 -4.16
C TYR A 271 -12.62 -8.64 -5.00
N VAL A 272 -12.20 -7.38 -4.98
CA VAL A 272 -12.82 -6.27 -5.74
C VAL A 272 -11.74 -5.61 -6.60
N LEU A 273 -12.06 -5.35 -7.87
CA LEU A 273 -11.25 -4.59 -8.81
C LEU A 273 -12.03 -3.33 -9.21
N LEU A 274 -11.42 -2.16 -9.01
CA LEU A 274 -12.03 -0.85 -9.26
C LEU A 274 -11.57 -0.20 -10.57
N THR A 275 -10.89 -0.96 -11.42
CA THR A 275 -10.45 -0.49 -12.74
C THR A 275 -11.60 -0.51 -13.74
N ASP A 276 -11.69 0.55 -14.55
CA ASP A 276 -12.70 0.73 -15.58
C ASP A 276 -14.15 0.67 -15.06
N GLU A 277 -14.37 1.25 -13.86
CA GLU A 277 -15.70 1.37 -13.28
C GLU A 277 -16.56 2.41 -14.01
N PRO A 278 -17.89 2.21 -14.09
CA PRO A 278 -18.80 3.18 -14.70
C PRO A 278 -18.91 4.44 -13.86
N GLY A 279 -19.42 5.50 -14.46
CA GLY A 279 -19.66 6.80 -13.86
C GLY A 279 -18.88 7.92 -14.53
N ALA A 280 -19.58 9.02 -14.86
CA ALA A 280 -19.01 10.13 -15.62
C ALA A 280 -17.76 10.75 -14.96
N GLU A 281 -17.66 10.69 -13.64
CA GLU A 281 -16.54 11.24 -12.86
C GLU A 281 -15.54 10.17 -12.41
N SER A 282 -15.76 8.88 -12.72
CA SER A 282 -14.91 7.78 -12.24
C SER A 282 -13.55 7.80 -12.90
N TRP A 283 -12.47 7.83 -12.07
CA TRP A 283 -11.11 7.64 -12.56
C TRP A 283 -10.90 6.19 -12.98
N PRO A 284 -10.45 5.93 -14.22
CA PRO A 284 -10.49 4.57 -14.77
C PRO A 284 -9.45 3.60 -14.19
N ILE A 285 -8.40 4.09 -13.53
CA ILE A 285 -7.38 3.22 -12.94
C ILE A 285 -7.35 3.41 -11.42
N THR A 286 -8.51 3.20 -10.81
CA THR A 286 -8.65 3.18 -9.35
C THR A 286 -8.40 1.78 -8.82
N GLY A 287 -7.81 1.68 -7.64
CA GLY A 287 -7.56 0.40 -6.98
C GLY A 287 -7.53 0.51 -5.47
N ALA A 288 -7.60 -0.63 -4.81
CA ALA A 288 -7.40 -0.77 -3.37
C ALA A 288 -6.08 -1.49 -3.08
N SER A 289 -5.46 -1.16 -1.96
CA SER A 289 -4.37 -1.93 -1.39
C SER A 289 -4.89 -2.80 -0.27
N PHE A 290 -4.50 -4.07 -0.28
CA PHE A 290 -4.97 -5.11 0.65
C PHE A 290 -3.85 -5.52 1.59
N ILE A 291 -4.22 -5.81 2.82
CA ILE A 291 -3.36 -6.47 3.80
C ILE A 291 -3.65 -7.97 3.77
N LEU A 292 -2.59 -8.77 3.83
CA LEU A 292 -2.60 -10.22 3.88
C LEU A 292 -2.10 -10.68 5.26
N MET A 293 -2.89 -11.49 5.97
CA MET A 293 -2.51 -12.05 7.28
C MET A 293 -2.92 -13.52 7.38
N TYR A 294 -2.22 -14.28 8.23
CA TYR A 294 -2.61 -15.66 8.51
C TYR A 294 -3.88 -15.76 9.33
N LYS A 295 -4.75 -16.70 8.99
CA LYS A 295 -5.93 -17.09 9.79
C LYS A 295 -5.50 -17.61 11.17
N THR A 296 -4.40 -18.37 11.21
CA THR A 296 -3.79 -18.90 12.44
C THR A 296 -2.34 -18.46 12.48
N PRO A 297 -2.04 -17.29 13.05
CA PRO A 297 -0.68 -16.78 13.10
C PRO A 297 0.19 -17.58 14.06
N GLN A 298 1.48 -17.77 13.69
CA GLN A 298 2.47 -18.39 14.59
C GLN A 298 2.93 -17.41 15.67
N ASP A 299 3.12 -16.14 15.32
CA ASP A 299 3.40 -15.08 16.27
C ASP A 299 2.10 -14.30 16.53
N VAL A 300 1.41 -14.70 17.60
CA VAL A 300 0.13 -14.12 18.01
C VAL A 300 0.31 -12.69 18.49
N ALA A 301 1.40 -12.39 19.19
CA ALA A 301 1.65 -11.06 19.76
C ALA A 301 1.87 -10.02 18.66
N SER A 302 2.77 -10.29 17.71
CA SER A 302 3.01 -9.39 16.58
C SER A 302 1.77 -9.24 15.70
N SER A 303 0.98 -10.31 15.53
CA SER A 303 -0.27 -10.25 14.75
C SER A 303 -1.33 -9.40 15.44
N ALA A 304 -1.46 -9.49 16.76
CA ALA A 304 -2.36 -8.65 17.55
C ALA A 304 -1.96 -7.16 17.46
N GLU A 305 -0.65 -6.86 17.56
CA GLU A 305 -0.16 -5.49 17.41
C GLU A 305 -0.39 -4.95 15.98
N ALA A 306 -0.21 -5.76 14.94
CA ALA A 306 -0.53 -5.37 13.56
C ALA A 306 -2.01 -5.03 13.40
N LEU A 307 -2.92 -5.84 13.97
CA LEU A 307 -4.35 -5.56 13.92
C LEU A 307 -4.75 -4.30 14.72
N LYS A 308 -4.09 -4.02 15.84
CA LYS A 308 -4.26 -2.75 16.58
C LYS A 308 -3.82 -1.55 15.74
N PHE A 309 -2.69 -1.66 15.03
CA PHE A 309 -2.22 -0.62 14.12
C PHE A 309 -3.23 -0.35 13.01
N PHE A 310 -3.76 -1.39 12.35
CA PHE A 310 -4.75 -1.22 11.28
C PHE A 310 -6.09 -0.67 11.81
N ASP A 311 -6.53 -1.11 13.00
CA ASP A 311 -7.71 -0.56 13.67
C ASP A 311 -7.53 0.94 13.99
N TRP A 312 -6.37 1.30 14.53
CA TRP A 312 -6.00 2.69 14.77
C TRP A 312 -5.99 3.51 13.48
N ALA A 313 -5.42 2.97 12.40
CA ALA A 313 -5.34 3.65 11.11
C ALA A 313 -6.73 3.88 10.50
N TYR A 314 -7.67 2.94 10.62
CA TYR A 314 -9.06 3.16 10.22
C TYR A 314 -9.73 4.26 11.04
N LYS A 315 -9.49 4.33 12.35
CA LYS A 315 -10.14 5.29 13.26
C LYS A 315 -9.55 6.69 13.17
N ASN A 316 -8.23 6.80 13.01
CA ASN A 316 -7.49 8.06 13.17
C ASN A 316 -6.78 8.51 11.89
N GLY A 317 -6.65 7.60 10.91
CA GLY A 317 -5.80 7.80 9.73
C GLY A 317 -6.47 8.50 8.55
N SER A 318 -7.80 8.67 8.55
CA SER A 318 -8.56 9.17 7.38
C SER A 318 -8.12 10.57 6.93
N LYS A 319 -7.90 11.51 7.85
CA LYS A 319 -7.43 12.85 7.50
C LYS A 319 -6.04 12.81 6.85
N MET A 320 -5.13 12.01 7.39
CA MET A 320 -3.79 11.84 6.84
C MET A 320 -3.82 11.20 5.44
N ALA A 321 -4.78 10.30 5.20
CA ALA A 321 -4.98 9.69 3.89
C ALA A 321 -5.47 10.71 2.86
N THR A 322 -6.50 11.49 3.18
CA THR A 322 -7.05 12.49 2.27
C THR A 322 -6.07 13.62 1.96
N GLU A 323 -5.18 13.99 2.89
CA GLU A 323 -4.08 14.94 2.64
C GLU A 323 -3.08 14.46 1.57
N LEU A 324 -3.02 13.14 1.34
CA LEU A 324 -2.20 12.50 0.30
C LEU A 324 -3.04 12.00 -0.89
N ASP A 325 -4.31 12.44 -0.99
CA ASP A 325 -5.28 12.04 -2.01
C ASP A 325 -5.60 10.53 -2.05
N TYR A 326 -5.36 9.81 -0.96
CA TYR A 326 -5.92 8.47 -0.79
C TYR A 326 -7.37 8.53 -0.31
N VAL A 327 -8.15 7.55 -0.71
CA VAL A 327 -9.54 7.38 -0.29
C VAL A 327 -9.60 6.40 0.88
N PRO A 328 -9.99 6.85 2.09
CA PRO A 328 -10.22 5.95 3.22
C PRO A 328 -11.33 4.94 2.94
N MET A 329 -11.28 3.80 3.62
CA MET A 329 -12.36 2.81 3.54
C MET A 329 -13.63 3.36 4.22
N PRO A 330 -14.83 3.14 3.63
CA PRO A 330 -16.10 3.50 4.26
C PRO A 330 -16.31 2.77 5.59
N ASP A 331 -16.96 3.40 6.58
CA ASP A 331 -17.21 2.84 7.91
C ASP A 331 -17.91 1.48 7.88
N ALA A 332 -18.84 1.28 6.93
CA ALA A 332 -19.52 0.00 6.75
C ALA A 332 -18.53 -1.11 6.36
N VAL A 333 -17.53 -0.80 5.52
CA VAL A 333 -16.49 -1.75 5.12
C VAL A 333 -15.52 -2.00 6.27
N VAL A 334 -15.14 -0.96 7.01
CA VAL A 334 -14.30 -1.09 8.22
C VAL A 334 -14.96 -2.03 9.22
N SER A 335 -16.26 -1.85 9.50
CA SER A 335 -17.02 -2.72 10.40
C SER A 335 -17.04 -4.18 9.92
N LEU A 336 -17.18 -4.40 8.62
CA LEU A 336 -17.15 -5.74 8.02
C LEU A 336 -15.75 -6.37 8.18
N VAL A 337 -14.69 -5.62 7.94
CA VAL A 337 -13.30 -6.06 8.12
C VAL A 337 -13.02 -6.44 9.57
N GLN A 338 -13.40 -5.60 10.53
CA GLN A 338 -13.23 -5.87 11.96
C GLN A 338 -13.99 -7.14 12.41
N LYS A 339 -15.19 -7.35 11.88
CA LYS A 339 -15.94 -8.58 12.09
C LYS A 339 -15.21 -9.80 11.51
N THR A 340 -14.63 -9.67 10.32
CA THR A 340 -13.82 -10.73 9.71
C THR A 340 -12.61 -11.06 10.56
N TRP A 341 -11.88 -10.06 11.10
CA TRP A 341 -10.74 -10.30 11.98
C TRP A 341 -11.13 -11.13 13.20
N SER A 342 -12.18 -10.70 13.93
CA SER A 342 -12.63 -11.39 15.15
C SER A 342 -13.11 -12.81 14.89
N GLN A 343 -13.66 -13.10 13.70
CA GLN A 343 -14.19 -14.42 13.37
C GLN A 343 -13.16 -15.36 12.77
N THR A 344 -12.12 -14.82 12.11
CA THR A 344 -11.26 -15.62 11.22
C THR A 344 -9.81 -15.66 11.68
N ILE A 345 -9.28 -14.62 12.33
CA ILE A 345 -7.89 -14.62 12.83
C ILE A 345 -7.92 -15.13 14.29
N GLN A 346 -7.51 -16.38 14.49
CA GLN A 346 -7.65 -17.04 15.78
C GLN A 346 -6.35 -17.73 16.21
N ALA A 347 -6.15 -17.78 17.52
CA ALA A 347 -5.12 -18.59 18.19
C ALA A 347 -5.79 -19.36 19.33
N ASP A 348 -5.56 -20.67 19.42
CA ASP A 348 -6.12 -21.56 20.45
C ASP A 348 -7.64 -21.42 20.59
N GLY A 349 -8.35 -21.26 19.47
CA GLY A 349 -9.81 -21.10 19.42
C GLY A 349 -10.33 -19.74 19.93
N LYS A 350 -9.45 -18.76 20.15
CA LYS A 350 -9.82 -17.40 20.57
C LYS A 350 -9.44 -16.37 19.51
N PRO A 351 -10.25 -15.31 19.31
CA PRO A 351 -9.86 -14.21 18.45
C PRO A 351 -8.55 -13.56 18.86
N VAL A 352 -7.64 -13.32 17.89
CA VAL A 352 -6.40 -12.58 18.12
C VAL A 352 -6.65 -11.09 18.34
N TRP A 353 -7.75 -10.59 17.80
CA TRP A 353 -8.20 -9.22 17.95
C TRP A 353 -9.68 -9.16 18.39
N THR A 354 -9.96 -8.30 19.33
CA THR A 354 -11.33 -7.96 19.75
C THR A 354 -11.49 -6.44 19.74
N ALA A 355 -12.63 -5.96 19.30
CA ALA A 355 -12.92 -4.52 19.37
C ALA A 355 -12.78 -4.05 20.82
N SER A 356 -12.01 -3.00 21.05
CA SER A 356 -12.00 -2.32 22.36
C SER A 356 -13.43 -1.86 22.67
N ALA A 357 -13.95 -2.21 23.82
CA ALA A 357 -15.20 -1.61 24.29
C ALA A 357 -15.02 -0.08 24.30
N LYS A 358 -16.00 0.62 23.70
CA LYS A 358 -16.02 2.07 23.66
C LYS A 358 -16.17 2.66 25.05
#